data_8ddf109dc785c9b4c3f757bf1cc2c5f5
#
_entry.id   8ddf109dc785c9b4c3f757bf1cc2c5f5
#
_cell.length_a   1.000
_cell.length_b   1.000
_cell.length_c   1.000
_cell.angle_alpha   90.00
_cell.angle_beta   90.00
_cell.angle_gamma   90.00
#
_symmetry.space_group_name_H-M   'P 1'
#
loop_
_entity.id
_entity.type
_entity.pdbx_description
1 polymer ?
#
loop_
_entity_poly.entity_id
_entity_poly.type
_entity_poly.pdbx_seq_one_letter_code
_entity_poly.pdbx_strand_id
1 'polypeptide(L)'
;MLAEKYGICVIIHTDHANKALIPWVEALVGYSEEHYEKTGSPLFSSHMLDLSGEEIDFNLSECERMLKRMAPIGMSLEIELGVTGGEEDGVGSDDDIGADNPKLYTQPEDCLRAYQLLSPIGHFSLAASFGNVHGVYKPGNVKLRPEILKNSQDLVKETCGTGDKPLDLVFHGGSGSDKAKITEALSYGVFKMNIDTDTQFAVSKAVGAYVEENSKAFKYQIDPDDGTPYKKKYDPRAWLRAGEVSMVERLCLLYTSPSPRDQEAS
;
A
#
# COMPACT_ATOMS: atom_id res chain seq x y z
N MET A 1 20.40 -12.98 0.03
CA MET A 1 19.13 -13.72 0.15
C MET A 1 18.38 -13.72 -1.18
N LEU A 2 17.04 -13.97 -1.24
CA LEU A 2 16.34 -14.10 -2.54
C LEU A 2 16.42 -12.85 -3.41
N ALA A 3 16.30 -11.64 -2.83
CA ALA A 3 16.46 -10.38 -3.56
C ALA A 3 17.80 -10.29 -4.30
N GLU A 4 18.88 -10.56 -3.62
CA GLU A 4 20.24 -10.60 -4.18
C GLU A 4 20.36 -11.68 -5.26
N LYS A 5 19.84 -12.90 -4.97
CA LYS A 5 19.85 -14.02 -5.93
C LYS A 5 19.14 -13.69 -7.24
N TYR A 6 18.05 -12.94 -7.19
CA TYR A 6 17.23 -12.60 -8.36
C TYR A 6 17.50 -11.19 -8.91
N GLY A 7 18.41 -10.42 -8.29
CA GLY A 7 18.74 -9.07 -8.73
C GLY A 7 17.57 -8.08 -8.64
N ILE A 8 16.67 -8.29 -7.67
CA ILE A 8 15.49 -7.43 -7.46
C ILE A 8 15.68 -6.54 -6.24
N CYS A 9 15.14 -5.33 -6.30
CA CYS A 9 15.05 -4.45 -5.15
C CYS A 9 13.86 -4.87 -4.26
N VAL A 10 14.11 -5.06 -2.96
CA VAL A 10 13.08 -5.31 -1.96
C VAL A 10 13.16 -4.21 -0.91
N ILE A 11 12.05 -3.51 -0.74
CA ILE A 11 11.90 -2.43 0.23
C ILE A 11 11.10 -2.97 1.42
N ILE A 12 11.63 -2.78 2.64
CA ILE A 12 10.90 -3.13 3.87
C ILE A 12 10.23 -1.85 4.36
N HIS A 13 8.91 -1.90 4.43
CA HIS A 13 8.04 -0.80 4.80
C HIS A 13 6.96 -1.29 5.77
N THR A 14 6.60 -0.49 6.78
CA THR A 14 5.40 -0.76 7.60
C THR A 14 4.24 0.05 7.06
N ASP A 15 3.07 -0.59 6.99
CA ASP A 15 1.83 0.00 6.49
C ASP A 15 0.95 0.48 7.64
N HIS A 16 -0.01 1.32 7.41
CA HIS A 16 -1.10 1.85 8.25
C HIS A 16 -0.89 1.81 9.78
N ALA A 17 0.11 2.52 10.30
CA ALA A 17 0.27 2.70 11.74
C ALA A 17 -0.57 3.90 12.23
N ASN A 18 -1.71 3.62 12.85
CA ASN A 18 -2.55 4.62 13.48
C ASN A 18 -1.93 5.18 14.79
N LYS A 19 -2.59 6.14 15.40
CA LYS A 19 -2.13 6.79 16.64
C LYS A 19 -1.74 5.82 17.77
N ALA A 20 -2.48 4.72 17.93
CA ALA A 20 -2.17 3.73 18.95
C ALA A 20 -0.86 2.96 18.66
N LEU A 21 -0.45 2.90 17.40
CA LEU A 21 0.76 2.22 16.95
C LEU A 21 2.00 3.14 16.88
N ILE A 22 1.88 4.43 17.15
CA ILE A 22 3.04 5.35 17.18
C ILE A 22 4.17 4.80 18.06
N PRO A 23 3.95 4.31 19.30
CA PRO A 23 5.04 3.77 20.13
C PRO A 23 5.72 2.54 19.52
N TRP A 24 4.99 1.73 18.75
CA TRP A 24 5.53 0.58 18.04
C TRP A 24 6.45 1.03 16.88
N VAL A 25 6.03 2.00 16.06
CA VAL A 25 6.87 2.58 15.00
C VAL A 25 8.12 3.24 15.61
N GLU A 26 7.99 3.96 16.73
CA GLU A 26 9.12 4.56 17.43
C GLU A 26 10.16 3.53 17.86
N ALA A 27 9.72 2.37 18.34
CA ALA A 27 10.63 1.28 18.72
C ALA A 27 11.36 0.73 17.48
N LEU A 28 10.68 0.56 16.34
CA LEU A 28 11.29 0.11 15.09
C LEU A 28 12.30 1.12 14.54
N VAL A 29 12.01 2.41 14.63
CA VAL A 29 12.95 3.49 14.29
C VAL A 29 14.18 3.41 15.22
N GLY A 30 13.99 3.22 16.52
CA GLY A 30 15.10 3.05 17.48
C GLY A 30 16.01 1.88 17.11
N TYR A 31 15.46 0.72 16.76
CA TYR A 31 16.25 -0.42 16.27
C TYR A 31 16.97 -0.10 14.95
N SER A 32 16.35 0.68 14.05
CA SER A 32 16.99 1.13 12.81
C SER A 32 18.16 2.11 13.09
N GLU A 33 18.01 3.01 14.06
CA GLU A 33 19.07 3.91 14.52
C GLU A 33 20.28 3.12 15.07
N GLU A 34 20.02 2.15 15.97
CA GLU A 34 21.08 1.28 16.52
C GLU A 34 21.79 0.42 15.45
N HIS A 35 21.02 -0.07 14.47
CA HIS A 35 21.57 -0.86 13.36
C HIS A 35 22.41 0.02 12.44
N TYR A 36 21.92 1.24 12.15
CA TYR A 36 22.63 2.21 11.31
C TYR A 36 23.99 2.60 11.90
N GLU A 37 24.08 2.84 13.24
CA GLU A 37 25.33 3.10 13.91
C GLU A 37 26.37 1.99 13.72
N LYS A 38 25.93 0.73 13.62
CA LYS A 38 26.79 -0.45 13.49
C LYS A 38 27.16 -0.79 12.05
N THR A 39 26.28 -0.48 11.09
CA THR A 39 26.38 -1.02 9.72
C THR A 39 26.35 0.05 8.62
N GLY A 40 25.94 1.29 8.94
CA GLY A 40 25.71 2.35 7.97
C GLY A 40 24.41 2.18 7.15
N SER A 41 23.52 1.29 7.56
CA SER A 41 22.22 1.06 6.90
C SER A 41 21.10 0.87 7.92
N PRO A 42 19.90 1.42 7.73
CA PRO A 42 18.76 1.16 8.60
C PRO A 42 18.21 -0.27 8.37
N LEU A 43 17.38 -0.76 9.29
CA LEU A 43 16.68 -2.04 9.15
C LEU A 43 15.49 -1.96 8.18
N PHE A 44 14.80 -0.82 8.18
CA PHE A 44 13.66 -0.54 7.33
C PHE A 44 14.00 0.58 6.35
N SER A 45 13.39 0.58 5.18
CA SER A 45 13.53 1.66 4.21
C SER A 45 12.60 2.84 4.54
N SER A 46 11.44 2.53 5.10
CA SER A 46 10.41 3.51 5.42
C SER A 46 9.40 2.98 6.42
N HIS A 47 8.64 3.89 7.01
CA HIS A 47 7.47 3.60 7.83
C HIS A 47 6.29 4.47 7.36
N MET A 48 5.06 4.02 7.59
CA MET A 48 3.87 4.82 7.41
C MET A 48 3.28 5.21 8.77
N LEU A 49 2.82 6.47 8.88
CA LEU A 49 1.91 6.92 9.92
C LEU A 49 0.57 7.27 9.28
N ASP A 50 -0.46 6.49 9.59
CA ASP A 50 -1.83 6.77 9.22
C ASP A 50 -2.53 7.53 10.35
N LEU A 51 -2.42 8.84 10.29
CA LEU A 51 -3.06 9.77 11.21
C LEU A 51 -4.19 10.56 10.53
N SER A 52 -4.74 10.02 9.43
CA SER A 52 -5.80 10.64 8.65
C SER A 52 -7.10 10.85 9.43
N GLY A 53 -7.35 10.02 10.45
CA GLY A 53 -8.49 10.16 11.37
C GLY A 53 -8.31 11.23 12.45
N GLU A 54 -7.11 11.82 12.59
CA GLU A 54 -6.79 12.83 13.60
C GLU A 54 -6.86 14.24 13.00
N GLU A 55 -6.84 15.25 13.88
CA GLU A 55 -6.74 16.65 13.43
C GLU A 55 -5.42 16.88 12.69
N ILE A 56 -5.45 17.66 11.62
CA ILE A 56 -4.31 17.88 10.72
C ILE A 56 -3.06 18.39 11.45
N ASP A 57 -3.22 19.24 12.48
CA ASP A 57 -2.10 19.78 13.24
C ASP A 57 -1.39 18.69 14.05
N PHE A 58 -2.15 17.74 14.62
CA PHE A 58 -1.59 16.57 15.31
C PHE A 58 -0.89 15.65 14.32
N ASN A 59 -1.54 15.32 13.19
CA ASN A 59 -0.97 14.48 12.14
C ASN A 59 0.39 15.01 11.70
N LEU A 60 0.44 16.27 11.25
CA LEU A 60 1.66 16.87 10.74
C LEU A 60 2.75 17.01 11.80
N SER A 61 2.40 17.32 13.05
CA SER A 61 3.40 17.43 14.14
C SER A 61 4.05 16.10 14.47
N GLU A 62 3.29 15.00 14.49
CA GLU A 62 3.82 13.66 14.72
C GLU A 62 4.66 13.17 13.52
N CYS A 63 4.21 13.44 12.31
CA CYS A 63 4.96 13.15 11.10
C CYS A 63 6.29 13.91 11.05
N GLU A 64 6.29 15.19 11.42
CA GLU A 64 7.51 16.01 11.55
C GLU A 64 8.48 15.41 12.57
N ARG A 65 7.98 15.07 13.76
CA ARG A 65 8.76 14.49 14.84
C ARG A 65 9.42 13.16 14.43
N MET A 66 8.66 12.31 13.75
CA MET A 66 9.16 11.02 13.30
C MET A 66 10.17 11.17 12.15
N LEU A 67 9.88 11.99 11.16
CA LEU A 67 10.77 12.20 10.01
C LEU A 67 12.12 12.80 10.43
N LYS A 68 12.16 13.67 11.46
CA LYS A 68 13.42 14.19 12.04
C LYS A 68 14.34 13.09 12.58
N ARG A 69 13.79 11.96 13.02
CA ARG A 69 14.57 10.80 13.45
C ARG A 69 14.97 9.92 12.26
N MET A 70 14.08 9.75 11.30
CA MET A 70 14.24 8.83 10.18
C MET A 70 15.17 9.37 9.09
N ALA A 71 15.07 10.64 8.75
CA ALA A 71 15.83 11.25 7.66
C ALA A 71 17.37 11.16 7.83
N PRO A 72 17.97 11.38 9.02
CA PRO A 72 19.43 11.28 9.21
C PRO A 72 20.01 9.90 8.91
N ILE A 73 19.22 8.84 9.00
CA ILE A 73 19.63 7.46 8.73
C ILE A 73 19.16 6.95 7.37
N GLY A 74 18.67 7.87 6.50
CA GLY A 74 18.28 7.55 5.12
C GLY A 74 16.93 6.84 4.97
N MET A 75 16.06 6.93 5.98
CA MET A 75 14.69 6.41 5.93
C MET A 75 13.71 7.50 5.47
N SER A 76 12.65 7.09 4.75
CA SER A 76 11.54 7.95 4.36
C SER A 76 10.29 7.67 5.20
N LEU A 77 9.40 8.66 5.29
CA LEU A 77 8.11 8.53 5.96
C LEU A 77 6.97 8.62 4.95
N GLU A 78 6.02 7.69 5.03
CA GLU A 78 4.73 7.80 4.35
C GLU A 78 3.71 8.38 5.31
N ILE A 79 2.94 9.37 4.85
CA ILE A 79 1.88 10.01 5.62
C ILE A 79 0.56 9.87 4.88
N GLU A 80 -0.57 9.95 5.59
CA GLU A 80 -1.90 9.94 4.96
C GLU A 80 -2.68 11.22 5.30
N LEU A 81 -3.26 11.83 4.25
CA LEU A 81 -4.13 12.99 4.34
C LEU A 81 -5.47 12.69 3.67
N GLY A 82 -6.55 12.92 4.41
CA GLY A 82 -7.89 12.44 4.05
C GLY A 82 -8.05 10.95 4.38
N VAL A 83 -9.25 10.54 4.67
CA VAL A 83 -9.55 9.16 5.09
C VAL A 83 -9.77 8.29 3.85
N THR A 84 -8.99 7.22 3.70
CA THR A 84 -9.32 6.16 2.76
C THR A 84 -10.45 5.32 3.36
N GLY A 85 -11.62 5.30 2.72
CA GLY A 85 -12.79 4.55 3.19
C GLY A 85 -12.62 3.05 3.03
N GLY A 86 -13.62 2.28 3.53
CA GLY A 86 -13.67 0.83 3.42
C GLY A 86 -13.08 0.09 4.62
N GLU A 87 -12.83 -1.20 4.45
CA GLU A 87 -12.30 -2.07 5.50
C GLU A 87 -10.90 -2.56 5.12
N GLU A 88 -9.95 -2.39 6.03
CA GLU A 88 -8.61 -2.93 5.94
C GLU A 88 -8.27 -3.66 7.23
N ASP A 89 -7.83 -4.92 7.12
CA ASP A 89 -7.45 -5.80 8.24
C ASP A 89 -8.52 -5.93 9.35
N GLY A 90 -9.80 -5.88 8.97
CA GLY A 90 -10.93 -5.94 9.92
C GLY A 90 -11.20 -4.62 10.65
N VAL A 91 -10.59 -3.52 10.21
CA VAL A 91 -10.80 -2.16 10.74
C VAL A 91 -11.44 -1.29 9.65
N GLY A 92 -12.44 -0.53 10.00
CA GLY A 92 -13.21 0.30 9.07
C GLY A 92 -14.70 -0.05 9.05
N SER A 93 -15.49 0.70 8.31
CA SER A 93 -16.90 0.42 8.10
C SER A 93 -17.37 0.80 6.71
N ASP A 94 -18.37 0.06 6.20
CA ASP A 94 -19.08 0.38 4.95
C ASP A 94 -19.84 1.72 5.03
N ASP A 95 -20.12 2.22 6.23
CA ASP A 95 -20.87 3.46 6.46
C ASP A 95 -20.09 4.72 6.07
N ASP A 96 -18.76 4.62 5.98
CA ASP A 96 -17.88 5.72 5.53
C ASP A 96 -17.76 5.80 4.01
N ILE A 97 -18.31 4.83 3.27
CA ILE A 97 -18.26 4.76 1.82
C ILE A 97 -19.46 5.49 1.21
N GLY A 98 -19.35 6.79 1.03
CA GLY A 98 -20.33 7.57 0.29
C GLY A 98 -19.61 8.51 -0.69
N ALA A 99 -19.93 8.42 -2.00
CA ALA A 99 -19.28 9.22 -3.04
C ALA A 99 -19.31 10.75 -2.78
N ASP A 100 -20.16 11.20 -1.88
CA ASP A 100 -20.31 12.60 -1.49
C ASP A 100 -19.71 12.92 -0.10
N ASN A 101 -19.04 11.95 0.56
CA ASN A 101 -18.38 12.19 1.84
C ASN A 101 -17.09 13.02 1.62
N PRO A 102 -17.02 14.26 2.12
CA PRO A 102 -15.85 15.13 1.88
C PRO A 102 -14.55 14.61 2.52
N LYS A 103 -14.64 13.76 3.54
CA LYS A 103 -13.48 13.15 4.18
C LYS A 103 -12.70 12.21 3.27
N LEU A 104 -13.35 11.66 2.22
CA LEU A 104 -12.73 10.81 1.22
C LEU A 104 -11.91 11.59 0.17
N TYR A 105 -11.76 12.89 0.35
CA TYR A 105 -11.08 13.75 -0.60
C TYR A 105 -10.08 14.66 0.12
N THR A 106 -8.81 14.40 -0.10
CA THR A 106 -7.71 15.23 0.42
C THR A 106 -7.79 16.64 -0.13
N GLN A 107 -7.59 17.64 0.73
CA GLN A 107 -7.55 19.03 0.31
C GLN A 107 -6.15 19.41 -0.17
N PRO A 108 -6.00 20.10 -1.32
CA PRO A 108 -4.70 20.53 -1.83
C PRO A 108 -3.92 21.40 -0.85
N GLU A 109 -4.62 22.20 -0.01
CA GLU A 109 -4.04 23.07 1.02
C GLU A 109 -3.34 22.25 2.12
N ASP A 110 -3.88 21.08 2.48
CA ASP A 110 -3.26 20.18 3.46
C ASP A 110 -2.00 19.54 2.88
N CYS A 111 -2.03 19.20 1.59
CA CYS A 111 -0.83 18.73 0.87
C CYS A 111 0.27 19.80 0.83
N LEU A 112 -0.09 21.05 0.61
CA LEU A 112 0.85 22.18 0.64
C LEU A 112 1.46 22.36 2.04
N ARG A 113 0.64 22.29 3.09
CA ARG A 113 1.13 22.38 4.48
C ARG A 113 2.12 21.25 4.80
N ALA A 114 1.77 20.01 4.42
CA ALA A 114 2.65 18.85 4.60
C ALA A 114 3.98 19.05 3.85
N TYR A 115 3.93 19.49 2.60
CA TYR A 115 5.13 19.76 1.80
C TYR A 115 6.04 20.80 2.43
N GLN A 116 5.48 21.95 2.84
CA GLN A 116 6.24 23.04 3.46
C GLN A 116 6.90 22.62 4.76
N LEU A 117 6.25 21.76 5.54
CA LEU A 117 6.75 21.32 6.83
C LEU A 117 7.79 20.18 6.68
N LEU A 118 7.53 19.19 5.84
CA LEU A 118 8.30 17.95 5.82
C LEU A 118 9.42 17.94 4.79
N SER A 119 9.25 18.58 3.62
CA SER A 119 10.27 18.54 2.56
C SER A 119 11.64 19.12 2.95
N PRO A 120 11.74 20.13 3.88
CA PRO A 120 13.05 20.59 4.36
C PRO A 120 13.76 19.61 5.30
N ILE A 121 13.05 18.62 5.84
CA ILE A 121 13.56 17.65 6.82
C ILE A 121 14.10 16.39 6.13
N GLY A 122 13.33 15.85 5.19
CA GLY A 122 13.70 14.60 4.52
C GLY A 122 12.70 14.15 3.47
N HIS A 123 12.91 12.95 2.95
CA HIS A 123 12.00 12.35 1.99
C HIS A 123 10.73 11.85 2.68
N PHE A 124 9.59 12.22 2.13
CA PHE A 124 8.31 11.69 2.52
C PHE A 124 7.45 11.41 1.29
N SER A 125 6.54 10.46 1.43
CA SER A 125 5.47 10.20 0.45
C SER A 125 4.11 10.46 1.08
N LEU A 126 3.14 10.77 0.25
CA LEU A 126 1.83 11.20 0.69
C LEU A 126 0.74 10.32 0.07
N ALA A 127 0.07 9.52 0.91
CA ALA A 127 -1.15 8.84 0.56
C ALA A 127 -2.29 9.85 0.58
N ALA A 128 -2.78 10.17 -0.61
CA ALA A 128 -3.88 11.11 -0.78
C ALA A 128 -5.17 10.36 -1.08
N SER A 129 -6.23 10.73 -0.38
CA SER A 129 -7.57 10.22 -0.66
C SER A 129 -8.22 11.02 -1.77
N PHE A 130 -8.62 10.34 -2.83
CA PHE A 130 -9.31 10.92 -3.98
C PHE A 130 -10.54 10.10 -4.38
N GLY A 131 -11.21 9.53 -3.36
CA GLY A 131 -12.36 8.65 -3.48
C GLY A 131 -11.99 7.17 -3.59
N ASN A 132 -10.73 6.81 -3.32
CA ASN A 132 -10.27 5.44 -3.20
C ASN A 132 -10.76 4.82 -1.88
N VAL A 133 -10.94 3.51 -1.88
CA VAL A 133 -11.38 2.74 -0.70
C VAL A 133 -10.65 1.41 -0.62
N HIS A 134 -10.46 0.92 0.59
CA HIS A 134 -9.91 -0.39 0.87
C HIS A 134 -10.96 -1.50 0.71
N GLY A 135 -10.50 -2.71 0.38
CA GLY A 135 -11.35 -3.90 0.31
C GLY A 135 -12.21 -4.01 -0.95
N VAL A 136 -13.32 -4.72 -0.82
CA VAL A 136 -14.29 -4.97 -1.91
C VAL A 136 -15.51 -4.10 -1.72
N TYR A 137 -15.87 -3.32 -2.72
CA TYR A 137 -17.04 -2.44 -2.69
C TYR A 137 -18.01 -2.71 -3.84
N LYS A 138 -19.26 -2.33 -3.65
CA LYS A 138 -20.26 -2.43 -4.70
C LYS A 138 -19.98 -1.43 -5.82
N PRO A 139 -20.06 -1.82 -7.10
CA PRO A 139 -19.91 -0.89 -8.21
C PRO A 139 -20.83 0.33 -8.06
N GLY A 140 -20.28 1.54 -8.24
CA GLY A 140 -21.01 2.80 -8.14
C GLY A 140 -20.97 3.50 -6.77
N ASN A 141 -20.50 2.85 -5.72
CA ASN A 141 -20.34 3.49 -4.40
C ASN A 141 -19.07 4.34 -4.28
N VAL A 142 -18.14 4.21 -5.22
CA VAL A 142 -16.86 4.90 -5.24
C VAL A 142 -16.75 5.75 -6.49
N LYS A 143 -16.33 6.99 -6.31
CA LYS A 143 -16.05 7.91 -7.42
C LYS A 143 -14.62 8.43 -7.30
N LEU A 144 -13.70 7.80 -8.01
CA LEU A 144 -12.33 8.28 -8.10
C LEU A 144 -12.25 9.63 -8.80
N ARG A 145 -11.55 10.56 -8.17
CA ARG A 145 -11.29 11.94 -8.64
C ARG A 145 -9.78 12.21 -8.70
N PRO A 146 -9.05 11.60 -9.65
CA PRO A 146 -7.59 11.80 -9.75
C PRO A 146 -7.19 13.27 -9.95
N GLU A 147 -8.10 14.13 -10.43
CA GLU A 147 -7.88 15.57 -10.53
C GLU A 147 -7.48 16.24 -9.21
N ILE A 148 -7.82 15.66 -8.05
CA ILE A 148 -7.38 16.13 -6.73
C ILE A 148 -5.86 16.04 -6.62
N LEU A 149 -5.27 14.94 -7.10
CA LEU A 149 -3.83 14.74 -7.12
C LEU A 149 -3.14 15.82 -7.97
N LYS A 150 -3.70 16.09 -9.14
CA LYS A 150 -3.20 17.17 -10.02
C LYS A 150 -3.26 18.54 -9.34
N ASN A 151 -4.40 18.86 -8.73
CA ASN A 151 -4.60 20.15 -8.06
C ASN A 151 -3.59 20.33 -6.90
N SER A 152 -3.31 19.26 -6.15
CA SER A 152 -2.31 19.26 -5.08
C SER A 152 -0.90 19.50 -5.61
N GLN A 153 -0.51 18.83 -6.70
CA GLN A 153 0.76 19.04 -7.38
C GLN A 153 0.91 20.48 -7.88
N ASP A 154 -0.11 20.99 -8.56
CA ASP A 154 -0.10 22.34 -9.12
C ASP A 154 0.02 23.41 -8.02
N LEU A 155 -0.75 23.27 -6.93
CA LEU A 155 -0.71 24.22 -5.81
C LEU A 155 0.67 24.28 -5.14
N VAL A 156 1.29 23.11 -4.88
CA VAL A 156 2.63 23.05 -4.29
C VAL A 156 3.67 23.62 -5.25
N LYS A 157 3.60 23.27 -6.53
CA LYS A 157 4.49 23.82 -7.56
C LYS A 157 4.42 25.34 -7.64
N GLU A 158 3.22 25.89 -7.73
CA GLU A 158 3.01 27.34 -7.86
C GLU A 158 3.44 28.10 -6.60
N THR A 159 3.14 27.56 -5.42
CA THR A 159 3.42 28.25 -4.15
C THR A 159 4.88 28.15 -3.74
N CYS A 160 5.51 26.97 -3.96
CA CYS A 160 6.89 26.72 -3.51
C CYS A 160 7.94 26.91 -4.62
N GLY A 161 7.52 27.17 -5.87
CA GLY A 161 8.45 27.39 -6.99
C GLY A 161 9.24 26.13 -7.37
N THR A 162 8.62 24.95 -7.23
CA THR A 162 9.26 23.65 -7.52
C THR A 162 9.12 23.25 -8.99
N GLY A 163 9.77 22.14 -9.36
CA GLY A 163 9.53 21.47 -10.65
C GLY A 163 8.13 20.85 -10.73
N ASP A 164 7.88 20.18 -11.85
CA ASP A 164 6.63 19.43 -12.02
C ASP A 164 6.56 18.26 -11.04
N LYS A 165 5.37 17.99 -10.51
CA LYS A 165 5.07 16.88 -9.61
C LYS A 165 5.99 16.82 -8.37
N PRO A 166 5.99 17.87 -7.51
CA PRO A 166 6.84 17.91 -6.32
C PRO A 166 6.47 16.93 -5.22
N LEU A 167 5.26 16.38 -5.23
CA LEU A 167 4.79 15.39 -4.26
C LEU A 167 4.99 13.98 -4.79
N ASP A 168 5.59 13.13 -3.97
CA ASP A 168 5.64 11.69 -4.16
C ASP A 168 4.34 11.08 -3.65
N LEU A 169 3.40 10.78 -4.57
CA LEU A 169 2.04 10.35 -4.22
C LEU A 169 1.92 8.83 -4.14
N VAL A 170 1.11 8.37 -3.19
CA VAL A 170 0.77 6.97 -2.99
C VAL A 170 -0.73 6.78 -3.19
N PHE A 171 -1.12 5.70 -3.87
CA PHE A 171 -2.49 5.29 -4.09
C PHE A 171 -2.82 4.07 -3.21
N HIS A 172 -3.58 4.28 -2.14
CA HIS A 172 -4.14 3.22 -1.32
C HIS A 172 -5.46 2.70 -1.90
N GLY A 173 -5.83 1.47 -1.55
CA GLY A 173 -7.09 0.87 -2.00
C GLY A 173 -7.19 0.72 -3.52
N GLY A 174 -6.09 0.39 -4.19
CA GLY A 174 -6.03 0.27 -5.65
C GLY A 174 -6.73 -0.96 -6.22
N SER A 175 -7.07 -1.95 -5.39
CA SER A 175 -7.75 -3.18 -5.81
C SER A 175 -9.11 -2.88 -6.44
N GLY A 176 -9.36 -3.43 -7.65
CA GLY A 176 -10.64 -3.26 -8.36
C GLY A 176 -10.89 -1.89 -8.99
N SER A 177 -9.95 -0.96 -8.93
CA SER A 177 -10.06 0.36 -9.54
C SER A 177 -10.06 0.31 -11.07
N ASP A 178 -10.76 1.27 -11.70
CA ASP A 178 -10.80 1.42 -13.16
C ASP A 178 -9.40 1.74 -13.71
N LYS A 179 -8.98 1.00 -14.75
CA LYS A 179 -7.64 1.13 -15.34
C LYS A 179 -7.35 2.53 -15.88
N ALA A 180 -8.35 3.21 -16.46
CA ALA A 180 -8.17 4.57 -16.98
C ALA A 180 -7.91 5.55 -15.82
N LYS A 181 -8.61 5.38 -14.69
CA LYS A 181 -8.39 6.19 -13.49
C LYS A 181 -7.04 5.92 -12.82
N ILE A 182 -6.58 4.68 -12.83
CA ILE A 182 -5.22 4.34 -12.39
C ILE A 182 -4.20 5.05 -13.28
N THR A 183 -4.33 4.94 -14.60
CA THR A 183 -3.43 5.60 -15.56
C THR A 183 -3.42 7.12 -15.38
N GLU A 184 -4.59 7.72 -15.15
CA GLU A 184 -4.72 9.14 -14.87
C GLU A 184 -3.98 9.54 -13.58
N ALA A 185 -4.16 8.79 -12.48
CA ALA A 185 -3.49 9.02 -11.20
C ALA A 185 -1.95 8.90 -11.33
N LEU A 186 -1.47 7.88 -12.05
CA LEU A 186 -0.05 7.72 -12.37
C LEU A 186 0.51 8.93 -13.12
N SER A 187 -0.25 9.50 -14.05
CA SER A 187 0.17 10.69 -14.80
C SER A 187 0.34 11.92 -13.90
N TYR A 188 -0.28 11.94 -12.72
CA TYR A 188 -0.19 13.01 -11.73
C TYR A 188 0.86 12.77 -10.62
N GLY A 189 1.71 11.75 -10.74
CA GLY A 189 2.85 11.54 -9.85
C GLY A 189 2.64 10.47 -8.79
N VAL A 190 1.64 9.61 -8.93
CA VAL A 190 1.56 8.37 -8.12
C VAL A 190 2.71 7.46 -8.53
N PHE A 191 3.57 7.10 -7.59
CA PHE A 191 4.72 6.21 -7.83
C PHE A 191 4.60 4.86 -7.11
N LYS A 192 3.75 4.77 -6.08
CA LYS A 192 3.47 3.56 -5.29
C LYS A 192 1.97 3.32 -5.27
N MET A 193 1.54 2.08 -5.39
CA MET A 193 0.14 1.66 -5.24
C MET A 193 0.04 0.45 -4.32
N ASN A 194 -0.83 0.52 -3.33
CA ASN A 194 -1.08 -0.58 -2.41
C ASN A 194 -2.16 -1.50 -2.98
N ILE A 195 -1.84 -2.79 -3.12
CA ILE A 195 -2.74 -3.82 -3.62
C ILE A 195 -2.63 -5.03 -2.69
N ASP A 196 -3.60 -5.22 -1.82
CA ASP A 196 -3.66 -6.34 -0.88
C ASP A 196 -4.81 -7.30 -1.20
N THR A 197 -6.06 -6.84 -1.11
CA THR A 197 -7.28 -7.64 -1.28
C THR A 197 -7.27 -8.52 -2.52
N ASP A 198 -6.80 -8.00 -3.65
CA ASP A 198 -6.74 -8.70 -4.93
C ASP A 198 -5.71 -9.84 -4.91
N THR A 199 -4.56 -9.62 -4.26
CA THR A 199 -3.52 -10.64 -4.12
C THR A 199 -3.91 -11.71 -3.11
N GLN A 200 -4.55 -11.35 -2.00
CA GLN A 200 -5.15 -12.30 -1.06
C GLN A 200 -6.18 -13.20 -1.75
N PHE A 201 -7.08 -12.58 -2.55
CA PHE A 201 -8.11 -13.34 -3.27
C PHE A 201 -7.50 -14.30 -4.30
N ALA A 202 -6.46 -13.88 -5.02
CA ALA A 202 -5.76 -14.74 -5.98
C ALA A 202 -5.23 -16.03 -5.31
N VAL A 203 -4.62 -15.93 -4.13
CA VAL A 203 -4.15 -17.09 -3.34
C VAL A 203 -5.34 -17.92 -2.88
N SER A 204 -6.31 -17.31 -2.22
CA SER A 204 -7.45 -18.02 -1.61
C SER A 204 -8.30 -18.77 -2.64
N LYS A 205 -8.54 -18.14 -3.80
CA LYS A 205 -9.28 -18.77 -4.91
C LYS A 205 -8.61 -20.04 -5.42
N ALA A 206 -7.29 -20.01 -5.62
CA ALA A 206 -6.55 -21.17 -6.12
C ALA A 206 -6.48 -22.30 -5.08
N VAL A 207 -6.29 -21.96 -3.80
CA VAL A 207 -6.33 -22.94 -2.70
C VAL A 207 -7.73 -23.55 -2.59
N GLY A 208 -8.78 -22.74 -2.64
CA GLY A 208 -10.16 -23.20 -2.61
C GLY A 208 -10.48 -24.18 -3.74
N ALA A 209 -10.12 -23.85 -4.98
CA ALA A 209 -10.30 -24.73 -6.13
C ALA A 209 -9.54 -26.06 -5.97
N TYR A 210 -8.31 -26.01 -5.46
CA TYR A 210 -7.53 -27.23 -5.18
C TYR A 210 -8.22 -28.12 -4.13
N VAL A 211 -8.73 -27.54 -3.05
CA VAL A 211 -9.44 -28.26 -1.98
C VAL A 211 -10.72 -28.89 -2.51
N GLU A 212 -11.48 -28.16 -3.34
CA GLU A 212 -12.71 -28.66 -3.96
C GLU A 212 -12.44 -29.85 -4.87
N GLU A 213 -11.46 -29.75 -5.78
CA GLU A 213 -11.04 -30.82 -6.70
C GLU A 213 -10.57 -32.08 -5.94
N ASN A 214 -9.90 -31.89 -4.79
CA ASN A 214 -9.33 -32.97 -3.98
C ASN A 214 -10.12 -33.22 -2.68
N SER A 215 -11.41 -32.93 -2.64
CA SER A 215 -12.24 -32.87 -1.42
C SER A 215 -12.22 -34.18 -0.59
N LYS A 216 -12.14 -35.36 -1.23
CA LYS A 216 -11.97 -36.65 -0.52
C LYS A 216 -10.66 -36.70 0.28
N ALA A 217 -9.57 -36.17 -0.28
CA ALA A 217 -8.26 -36.15 0.37
C ALA A 217 -8.19 -35.25 1.60
N PHE A 218 -9.07 -34.24 1.70
CA PHE A 218 -9.19 -33.36 2.88
C PHE A 218 -10.16 -33.91 3.95
N LYS A 219 -10.85 -35.02 3.64
CA LYS A 219 -11.73 -35.73 4.59
C LYS A 219 -11.11 -37.04 5.09
N TYR A 220 -10.33 -37.69 4.24
CA TYR A 220 -9.78 -39.02 4.50
C TYR A 220 -8.30 -39.06 4.14
N GLN A 221 -7.49 -39.77 4.94
CA GLN A 221 -6.06 -40.02 4.62
C GLN A 221 -5.90 -41.11 3.55
N ILE A 222 -6.85 -42.03 3.52
CA ILE A 222 -6.92 -43.18 2.61
C ILE A 222 -8.34 -43.19 2.06
N ASP A 223 -8.50 -43.43 0.76
CA ASP A 223 -9.80 -43.57 0.12
C ASP A 223 -10.58 -44.70 0.80
N PRO A 224 -11.80 -44.44 1.34
CA PRO A 224 -12.59 -45.46 2.01
C PRO A 224 -13.13 -46.56 1.04
N ASP A 225 -13.17 -46.27 -0.26
CA ASP A 225 -13.75 -47.17 -1.27
C ASP A 225 -12.71 -48.13 -1.86
N ASP A 226 -11.49 -47.64 -2.15
CA ASP A 226 -10.46 -48.43 -2.86
C ASP A 226 -9.11 -48.52 -2.13
N GLY A 227 -8.95 -47.85 -0.97
CA GLY A 227 -7.71 -47.90 -0.18
C GLY A 227 -6.57 -47.02 -0.72
N THR A 228 -6.80 -46.16 -1.70
CA THR A 228 -5.77 -45.28 -2.27
C THR A 228 -5.29 -44.24 -1.26
N PRO A 229 -3.96 -44.12 -0.99
CA PRO A 229 -3.43 -43.11 -0.09
C PRO A 229 -3.49 -41.70 -0.70
N TYR A 230 -3.96 -40.74 0.08
CA TYR A 230 -4.11 -39.33 -0.37
C TYR A 230 -2.98 -38.40 0.06
N LYS A 231 -1.90 -38.92 0.70
CA LYS A 231 -0.82 -38.08 1.24
C LYS A 231 -0.33 -36.99 0.28
N LYS A 232 -0.14 -37.31 -1.00
CA LYS A 232 0.35 -36.36 -2.00
C LYS A 232 -0.64 -35.22 -2.29
N LYS A 233 -1.94 -35.46 -2.05
CA LYS A 233 -3.01 -34.47 -2.31
C LYS A 233 -3.24 -33.52 -1.13
N TYR A 234 -3.21 -34.03 0.10
CA TYR A 234 -3.39 -33.17 1.29
C TYR A 234 -2.07 -32.59 1.83
N ASP A 235 -0.92 -32.97 1.28
CA ASP A 235 0.37 -32.38 1.67
C ASP A 235 0.32 -30.86 1.48
N PRO A 236 0.59 -30.04 2.54
CA PRO A 236 0.53 -28.58 2.45
C PRO A 236 1.34 -28.00 1.29
N ARG A 237 2.45 -28.60 0.93
CA ARG A 237 3.27 -28.14 -0.20
C ARG A 237 2.52 -28.19 -1.54
N ALA A 238 1.53 -29.06 -1.71
CA ALA A 238 0.75 -29.15 -2.93
C ALA A 238 -0.25 -27.98 -3.07
N TRP A 239 -1.09 -27.76 -2.06
CA TRP A 239 -2.08 -26.70 -2.12
C TRP A 239 -1.49 -25.29 -1.89
N LEU A 240 -0.42 -25.17 -1.11
CA LEU A 240 0.34 -23.91 -1.02
C LEU A 240 0.96 -23.55 -2.37
N ARG A 241 1.46 -24.54 -3.13
CA ARG A 241 2.00 -24.30 -4.47
C ARG A 241 0.93 -23.78 -5.44
N ALA A 242 -0.31 -24.25 -5.35
CA ALA A 242 -1.42 -23.72 -6.15
C ALA A 242 -1.64 -22.22 -5.86
N GLY A 243 -1.67 -21.84 -4.58
CA GLY A 243 -1.75 -20.42 -4.17
C GLY A 243 -0.56 -19.59 -4.64
N GLU A 244 0.66 -20.11 -4.50
CA GLU A 244 1.89 -19.43 -4.94
C GLU A 244 1.88 -19.16 -6.45
N VAL A 245 1.51 -20.14 -7.28
CA VAL A 245 1.43 -19.96 -8.74
C VAL A 245 0.43 -18.88 -9.10
N SER A 246 -0.78 -18.94 -8.51
CA SER A 246 -1.81 -17.93 -8.76
C SER A 246 -1.37 -16.51 -8.32
N MET A 247 -0.66 -16.41 -7.20
CA MET A 247 -0.07 -15.13 -6.75
C MET A 247 0.94 -14.58 -7.76
N VAL A 248 1.85 -15.45 -8.26
CA VAL A 248 2.84 -15.05 -9.28
C VAL A 248 2.15 -14.57 -10.56
N GLU A 249 1.15 -15.28 -11.05
CA GLU A 249 0.39 -14.89 -12.23
C GLU A 249 -0.29 -13.53 -12.03
N ARG A 250 -0.87 -13.29 -10.83
CA ARG A 250 -1.51 -12.02 -10.52
C ARG A 250 -0.51 -10.87 -10.44
N LEU A 251 0.61 -11.08 -9.77
CA LEU A 251 1.68 -10.07 -9.70
C LEU A 251 2.26 -9.74 -11.08
N CYS A 252 2.45 -10.74 -11.95
CA CYS A 252 2.88 -10.49 -13.32
C CYS A 252 1.93 -9.54 -14.08
N LEU A 253 0.61 -9.72 -13.93
CA LEU A 253 -0.37 -8.82 -14.55
C LEU A 253 -0.31 -7.39 -14.00
N LEU A 254 -0.04 -7.23 -12.70
CA LEU A 254 0.10 -5.93 -12.06
C LEU A 254 1.37 -5.19 -12.52
N TYR A 255 2.49 -5.89 -12.59
CA TYR A 255 3.77 -5.32 -13.01
C TYR A 255 3.87 -5.04 -14.51
N THR A 256 3.11 -5.73 -15.35
CA THR A 256 3.10 -5.51 -16.81
C THR A 256 2.08 -4.45 -17.25
N SER A 257 1.32 -3.88 -16.33
CA SER A 257 0.61 -2.63 -16.62
C SER A 257 1.63 -1.52 -16.84
N PRO A 258 1.49 -0.67 -17.88
CA PRO A 258 2.50 0.33 -18.21
C PRO A 258 2.76 1.25 -17.02
N SER A 259 3.99 1.22 -16.53
CA SER A 259 4.50 2.12 -15.50
C SER A 259 4.63 3.54 -16.09
N PRO A 260 4.53 4.61 -15.28
CA PRO A 260 4.80 5.98 -15.75
C PRO A 260 6.18 6.14 -16.42
N ARG A 261 7.19 5.40 -15.97
CA ARG A 261 8.54 5.42 -16.56
C ARG A 261 8.60 4.80 -17.94
N ASP A 262 7.70 3.85 -18.25
CA ASP A 262 7.65 3.21 -19.57
C ASP A 262 7.01 4.13 -20.62
N GLN A 263 6.24 5.14 -20.19
CA GLN A 263 5.64 6.15 -21.06
C GLN A 263 6.60 7.30 -21.41
N GLU A 264 7.61 7.57 -20.58
CA GLU A 264 8.64 8.58 -20.85
C GLU A 264 9.77 8.04 -21.76
N ALA A 265 9.87 6.73 -21.92
CA ALA A 265 10.89 6.07 -22.73
C ALA A 265 10.44 5.73 -24.16
N SER A 266 9.20 6.02 -24.53
CA SER A 266 8.62 5.84 -25.86
C SER A 266 8.33 7.17 -26.55
#